data_7ffb531876114b5f4eab8554d9458704
#
_entry.id   7ffb531876114b5f4eab8554d9458704
#
_cell.length_a   1.000
_cell.length_b   1.000
_cell.length_c   1.000
_cell.angle_alpha   90.00
_cell.angle_beta   90.00
_cell.angle_gamma   90.00
#
_symmetry.space_group_name_H-M   'P 1'
#
loop_
_entity.id
_entity.type
_entity.pdbx_description
1 polymer ?
#
loop_
_entity_poly.entity_id
_entity_poly.type
_entity_poly.pdbx_seq_one_letter_code
_entity_poly.pdbx_strand_id
1 'polypeptide(L)'
;VIKSGTGSRANLGDRPAAGKTGTTQGARDAWFIGFTADYVVGVWMGYDDNRKLTGVTGGGMPAEIWREVMLRIHENEALKPIVKNEDKLISELNSKKRTKFINGIFKGLGNKVKESSGSNFILRLQNLFN
;
A
#
# COMPACT_ATOMS: atom_id res chain seq x y z
N VAL A 1 -8.83 7.95 8.34
CA VAL A 1 -9.16 6.84 9.24
C VAL A 1 -8.24 6.84 10.46
N ILE A 2 -6.91 6.99 10.32
CA ILE A 2 -5.94 6.97 11.44
C ILE A 2 -5.95 8.30 12.22
N LYS A 3 -5.87 9.45 11.54
CA LYS A 3 -5.84 10.77 12.21
C LYS A 3 -7.21 11.16 12.82
N SER A 4 -8.28 10.77 12.14
CA SER A 4 -9.66 11.01 12.58
C SER A 4 -10.54 9.89 12.03
N GLY A 5 -11.32 9.22 12.89
CA GLY A 5 -12.23 8.13 12.52
C GLY A 5 -11.91 6.82 13.24
N THR A 6 -12.46 5.73 12.71
CA THR A 6 -12.50 4.41 13.35
C THR A 6 -11.14 3.75 13.60
N GLY A 7 -10.08 4.22 12.97
CA GLY A 7 -8.72 3.66 13.11
C GLY A 7 -7.77 4.53 13.94
N SER A 8 -8.27 5.43 14.79
CA SER A 8 -7.44 6.37 15.56
C SER A 8 -6.44 5.69 16.50
N ARG A 9 -6.73 4.48 16.98
CA ARG A 9 -5.83 3.66 17.80
C ARG A 9 -4.54 3.21 17.08
N ALA A 10 -4.53 3.26 15.72
CA ALA A 10 -3.37 2.98 14.90
C ALA A 10 -2.47 4.22 14.65
N ASN A 11 -2.66 5.32 15.38
CA ASN A 11 -1.88 6.54 15.17
C ASN A 11 -0.42 6.33 15.61
N LEU A 12 0.53 6.61 14.70
CA LEU A 12 1.98 6.50 14.92
C LEU A 12 2.64 7.84 15.30
N GLY A 13 1.86 8.82 15.76
CA GLY A 13 2.37 10.17 16.05
C GLY A 13 2.76 10.91 14.76
N ASP A 14 4.01 11.38 14.70
CA ASP A 14 4.51 12.16 13.57
C ASP A 14 4.79 11.33 12.31
N ARG A 15 4.86 10.00 12.42
CA ARG A 15 5.09 9.13 11.27
C ARG A 15 3.84 9.05 10.40
N PRO A 16 3.93 9.46 9.12
CA PRO A 16 2.82 9.34 8.20
C PRO A 16 2.39 7.87 8.03
N ALA A 17 1.10 7.64 8.23
CA ALA A 17 0.50 6.32 8.06
C ALA A 17 -0.90 6.45 7.49
N ALA A 18 -1.34 5.44 6.74
CA ALA A 18 -2.70 5.30 6.28
C ALA A 18 -3.19 3.87 6.54
N GLY A 19 -4.51 3.70 6.69
CA GLY A 19 -5.06 2.38 6.95
C GLY A 19 -6.57 2.36 6.90
N LYS A 20 -7.11 1.14 6.96
CA LYS A 20 -8.54 0.87 6.92
C LYS A 20 -8.91 -0.21 7.92
N THR A 21 -9.98 0.03 8.67
CA THR A 21 -10.63 -0.96 9.53
C THR A 21 -11.61 -1.81 8.73
N GLY A 22 -11.77 -3.06 9.10
CA GLY A 22 -12.85 -3.94 8.64
C GLY A 22 -13.44 -4.71 9.83
N THR A 23 -14.75 -4.86 9.83
CA THR A 23 -15.47 -5.73 10.78
C THR A 23 -16.61 -6.35 10.01
N THR A 24 -16.69 -7.68 10.00
CA THR A 24 -17.79 -8.39 9.32
C THR A 24 -19.10 -8.22 10.08
N GLN A 25 -20.23 -8.40 9.39
CA GLN A 25 -21.54 -8.41 10.02
C GLN A 25 -21.58 -9.53 11.07
N GLY A 26 -22.08 -9.19 12.27
CA GLY A 26 -22.06 -10.10 13.41
C GLY A 26 -20.71 -10.23 14.11
N ALA A 27 -19.73 -9.36 13.79
CA ALA A 27 -18.42 -9.30 14.44
C ALA A 27 -17.72 -10.67 14.52
N ARG A 28 -17.62 -11.38 13.42
CA ARG A 28 -16.91 -12.68 13.33
C ARG A 28 -15.45 -12.51 12.97
N ASP A 29 -15.16 -11.46 12.18
CA ASP A 29 -13.82 -11.06 11.77
C ASP A 29 -13.61 -9.59 12.03
N ALA A 30 -12.45 -9.25 12.53
CA ALA A 30 -12.00 -7.89 12.71
C ALA A 30 -10.63 -7.71 12.04
N TRP A 31 -10.52 -6.70 11.18
CA TRP A 31 -9.34 -6.40 10.39
C TRP A 31 -8.84 -5.00 10.63
N PHE A 32 -7.53 -4.86 10.63
CA PHE A 32 -6.89 -3.57 10.37
C PHE A 32 -5.77 -3.78 9.37
N ILE A 33 -5.81 -3.06 8.26
CA ILE A 33 -4.74 -3.04 7.25
C ILE A 33 -4.25 -1.61 7.14
N GLY A 34 -2.95 -1.42 7.26
CA GLY A 34 -2.35 -0.09 7.17
C GLY A 34 -0.93 -0.14 6.64
N PHE A 35 -0.43 1.03 6.26
CA PHE A 35 0.88 1.17 5.67
C PHE A 35 1.54 2.50 6.02
N THR A 36 2.86 2.53 5.93
CA THR A 36 3.72 3.70 5.91
C THR A 36 4.38 3.81 4.53
N ALA A 37 5.42 4.63 4.40
CA ALA A 37 6.23 4.68 3.18
C ALA A 37 7.04 3.39 2.95
N ASP A 38 7.31 2.61 4.01
CA ASP A 38 8.25 1.49 3.98
C ASP A 38 7.57 0.13 4.10
N TYR A 39 6.48 0.03 4.87
CA TYR A 39 5.86 -1.25 5.24
C TYR A 39 4.35 -1.23 5.08
N VAL A 40 3.80 -2.38 4.69
CA VAL A 40 2.37 -2.69 4.73
C VAL A 40 2.17 -3.85 5.71
N VAL A 41 1.26 -3.67 6.68
CA VAL A 41 0.93 -4.69 7.67
C VAL A 41 -0.59 -4.87 7.73
N GLY A 42 -1.03 -6.11 7.79
CA GLY A 42 -2.41 -6.48 8.05
C GLY A 42 -2.51 -7.25 9.37
N VAL A 43 -3.52 -6.94 10.17
CA VAL A 43 -3.87 -7.67 11.39
C VAL A 43 -5.28 -8.20 11.24
N TRP A 44 -5.46 -9.47 11.47
CA TRP A 44 -6.74 -10.15 11.49
C TRP A 44 -6.98 -10.81 12.84
N MET A 45 -8.22 -10.75 13.30
CA MET A 45 -8.69 -11.45 14.46
C MET A 45 -10.00 -12.17 14.12
N GLY A 46 -10.08 -13.42 14.48
CA GLY A 46 -11.24 -14.29 14.26
C GLY A 46 -11.08 -15.60 15.02
N TYR A 47 -12.10 -16.42 14.96
CA TYR A 47 -12.08 -17.81 15.48
C TYR A 47 -12.23 -18.79 14.32
N ASP A 48 -11.54 -19.92 14.38
CA ASP A 48 -11.60 -20.97 13.36
C ASP A 48 -13.02 -21.58 13.22
N ASP A 49 -13.79 -21.58 14.30
CA ASP A 49 -15.18 -22.04 14.33
C ASP A 49 -16.18 -20.94 13.91
N ASN A 50 -15.70 -19.81 13.44
CA ASN A 50 -16.50 -18.69 12.95
C ASN A 50 -17.50 -18.13 13.99
N ARG A 51 -17.25 -18.31 15.28
CA ARG A 51 -18.05 -17.70 16.36
C ARG A 51 -17.80 -16.20 16.46
N LYS A 52 -18.71 -15.49 17.09
CA LYS A 52 -18.62 -14.04 17.24
C LYS A 52 -17.46 -13.62 18.14
N LEU A 53 -16.78 -12.56 17.74
CA LEU A 53 -15.85 -11.82 18.57
C LEU A 53 -16.64 -10.88 19.50
N THR A 54 -16.51 -11.06 20.81
CA THR A 54 -17.21 -10.19 21.76
C THR A 54 -16.41 -8.92 22.00
N GLY A 55 -16.98 -7.77 21.65
CA GLY A 55 -16.37 -6.45 21.91
C GLY A 55 -15.15 -6.10 21.02
N VAL A 56 -14.84 -6.91 20.00
CA VAL A 56 -13.70 -6.67 19.09
C VAL A 56 -14.19 -6.07 17.77
N THR A 57 -13.57 -4.98 17.39
CA THR A 57 -13.77 -4.33 16.09
C THR A 57 -12.42 -4.04 15.43
N GLY A 58 -12.39 -3.84 14.12
CA GLY A 58 -11.15 -3.54 13.39
C GLY A 58 -10.44 -2.27 13.86
N GLY A 59 -11.19 -1.31 14.43
CA GLY A 59 -10.63 -0.08 15.01
C GLY A 59 -10.20 -0.21 16.48
N GLY A 60 -10.46 -1.35 17.11
CA GLY A 60 -10.04 -1.69 18.47
C GLY A 60 -8.70 -2.40 18.49
N MET A 61 -8.69 -3.62 19.03
CA MET A 61 -7.48 -4.42 19.25
C MET A 61 -6.65 -4.66 17.97
N PRO A 62 -7.22 -4.96 16.78
CA PRO A 62 -6.41 -5.07 15.56
C PRO A 62 -5.62 -3.80 15.23
N ALA A 63 -6.21 -2.62 15.43
CA ALA A 63 -5.54 -1.35 15.19
C ALA A 63 -4.42 -1.07 16.22
N GLU A 64 -4.61 -1.46 17.48
CA GLU A 64 -3.61 -1.37 18.53
C GLU A 64 -2.42 -2.31 18.27
N ILE A 65 -2.68 -3.57 17.92
CA ILE A 65 -1.64 -4.54 17.56
C ILE A 65 -0.85 -4.03 16.35
N TRP A 66 -1.54 -3.53 15.33
CA TRP A 66 -0.90 -2.94 14.15
C TRP A 66 0.03 -1.79 14.55
N ARG A 67 -0.44 -0.91 15.42
CA ARG A 67 0.37 0.22 15.93
C ARG A 67 1.63 -0.27 16.62
N GLU A 68 1.54 -1.23 17.52
CA GLU A 68 2.69 -1.77 18.25
C GLU A 68 3.72 -2.44 17.32
N VAL A 69 3.25 -3.22 16.34
CA VAL A 69 4.11 -3.82 15.32
C VAL A 69 4.84 -2.73 14.54
N MET A 70 4.09 -1.72 14.05
CA MET A 70 4.65 -0.65 13.25
C MET A 70 5.65 0.21 14.02
N LEU A 71 5.41 0.49 15.29
CA LEU A 71 6.37 1.21 16.14
C LEU A 71 7.68 0.43 16.29
N ARG A 72 7.61 -0.88 16.52
CA ARG A 72 8.79 -1.73 16.67
C ARG A 72 9.63 -1.84 15.39
N ILE A 73 9.00 -2.10 14.24
CA ILE A 73 9.73 -2.23 12.97
C ILE A 73 10.32 -0.91 12.48
N HIS A 74 9.85 0.23 13.01
CA HIS A 74 10.36 1.56 12.67
C HIS A 74 11.27 2.17 13.76
N GLU A 75 11.64 1.44 14.78
CA GLU A 75 12.34 1.97 15.96
C GLU A 75 13.60 2.78 15.61
N ASN A 76 14.33 2.36 14.56
CA ASN A 76 15.55 3.04 14.09
C ASN A 76 15.41 3.61 12.66
N GLU A 77 14.20 3.73 12.16
CA GLU A 77 13.94 4.18 10.79
C GLU A 77 13.57 5.66 10.74
N ALA A 78 14.21 6.40 9.84
CA ALA A 78 13.87 7.80 9.59
C ALA A 78 12.40 7.98 9.15
N LEU A 79 11.82 9.14 9.47
CA LEU A 79 10.49 9.50 9.00
C LEU A 79 10.50 9.72 7.49
N LYS A 80 9.61 9.03 6.79
CA LYS A 80 9.42 9.20 5.34
C LYS A 80 7.98 9.59 5.02
N PRO A 81 7.76 10.54 4.11
CA PRO A 81 6.41 10.89 3.68
C PRO A 81 5.81 9.78 2.83
N ILE A 82 4.51 9.53 3.01
CA ILE A 82 3.74 8.74 2.03
C ILE A 82 3.59 9.63 0.79
N VAL A 83 4.14 9.19 -0.33
CA VAL A 83 4.07 9.92 -1.61
C VAL A 83 2.62 9.95 -2.08
N LYS A 84 2.04 11.14 -2.11
CA LYS A 84 0.65 11.36 -2.56
C LYS A 84 0.55 11.78 -4.02
N ASN A 85 1.66 12.21 -4.63
CA ASN A 85 1.66 12.79 -5.97
C ASN A 85 2.17 11.77 -6.99
N GLU A 86 1.29 11.39 -7.90
CA GLU A 86 1.62 10.59 -9.10
C GLU A 86 2.73 11.26 -9.91
N ASP A 87 2.78 12.59 -9.97
CA ASP A 87 3.81 13.35 -10.67
C ASP A 87 5.23 13.08 -10.15
N LYS A 88 5.40 12.94 -8.83
CA LYS A 88 6.70 12.62 -8.25
C LYS A 88 7.08 11.17 -8.51
N LEU A 89 6.11 10.24 -8.44
CA LEU A 89 6.30 8.84 -8.79
C LEU A 89 6.63 8.69 -10.28
N ILE A 90 5.95 9.43 -11.14
CA ILE A 90 6.18 9.46 -12.59
C ILE A 90 7.56 10.06 -12.90
N SER A 91 7.97 11.12 -12.22
CA SER A 91 9.30 11.74 -12.41
C SER A 91 10.45 10.81 -11.98
N GLU A 92 10.28 10.07 -10.88
CA GLU A 92 11.23 9.05 -10.42
C GLU A 92 11.25 7.81 -11.32
N LEU A 93 10.09 7.40 -11.85
CA LEU A 93 9.98 6.33 -12.85
C LEU A 93 10.54 6.74 -14.22
N ASN A 94 10.51 8.02 -14.56
CA ASN A 94 11.09 8.58 -15.79
C ASN A 94 12.62 8.76 -15.71
N SER A 95 13.23 8.63 -14.53
CA SER A 95 14.69 8.59 -14.40
C SER A 95 15.29 7.32 -15.01
N LYS A 96 16.58 7.35 -15.34
CA LYS A 96 17.36 6.34 -16.10
C LYS A 96 17.07 4.85 -15.82
N LYS A 97 16.44 4.48 -14.68
CA LYS A 97 16.08 3.08 -14.36
C LYS A 97 14.94 2.54 -15.22
N ARG A 98 13.98 3.41 -15.62
CA ARG A 98 12.83 3.01 -16.47
C ARG A 98 13.28 2.56 -17.84
N THR A 99 14.21 3.28 -18.46
CA THR A 99 14.76 2.94 -19.79
C THR A 99 15.45 1.57 -19.74
N LYS A 100 16.20 1.28 -18.65
CA LYS A 100 16.91 0.01 -18.50
C LYS A 100 15.96 -1.18 -18.27
N PHE A 101 14.88 -0.97 -17.52
CA PHE A 101 13.87 -2.01 -17.24
C PHE A 101 13.03 -2.32 -18.49
N ILE A 102 12.55 -1.29 -19.18
CA ILE A 102 11.78 -1.43 -20.42
C ILE A 102 12.63 -2.05 -21.53
N ASN A 103 13.87 -1.59 -21.71
CA ASN A 103 14.79 -2.19 -22.68
C ASN A 103 15.15 -3.65 -22.33
N GLY A 104 15.17 -4.03 -21.04
CA GLY A 104 15.33 -5.41 -20.60
C GLY A 104 14.15 -6.30 -20.99
N ILE A 105 12.92 -5.82 -20.80
CA ILE A 105 11.70 -6.54 -21.20
C ILE A 105 11.63 -6.69 -22.74
N PHE A 106 11.93 -5.63 -23.49
CA PHE A 106 11.92 -5.68 -24.96
C PHE A 106 13.04 -6.57 -25.54
N LYS A 107 14.20 -6.62 -24.88
CA LYS A 107 15.29 -7.53 -25.27
C LYS A 107 14.96 -9.01 -25.01
N GLY A 108 14.11 -9.29 -24.00
CA GLY A 108 13.60 -10.65 -23.71
C GLY A 108 12.47 -11.12 -24.65
N LEU A 109 11.76 -10.20 -25.29
CA LEU A 109 10.65 -10.51 -26.22
C LEU A 109 11.05 -10.71 -27.68
N GLY A 110 12.35 -10.70 -27.97
CA GLY A 110 12.90 -11.03 -29.28
C GLY A 110 12.66 -9.97 -30.38
N ASN A 111 13.64 -9.83 -31.25
CA ASN A 111 13.84 -8.85 -32.34
C ASN A 111 12.74 -8.76 -33.44
N LYS A 112 11.45 -8.70 -33.11
CA LYS A 112 10.36 -8.66 -34.12
C LYS A 112 9.47 -7.42 -34.11
N VAL A 113 9.82 -6.35 -33.43
CA VAL A 113 9.07 -5.09 -33.51
C VAL A 113 9.95 -4.06 -34.22
N LYS A 114 9.63 -3.78 -35.51
CA LYS A 114 10.28 -2.72 -36.28
C LYS A 114 10.01 -1.36 -35.61
N GLU A 115 11.01 -0.48 -35.62
CA GLU A 115 11.07 0.84 -34.95
C GLU A 115 9.89 1.81 -35.25
N SER A 116 9.10 1.59 -36.28
CA SER A 116 7.93 2.41 -36.62
C SER A 116 6.70 2.17 -35.75
N SER A 117 6.67 1.12 -34.93
CA SER A 117 5.50 0.74 -34.10
C SER A 117 5.62 1.18 -32.64
N GLY A 118 6.82 1.49 -32.17
CA GLY A 118 7.10 1.78 -30.76
C GLY A 118 6.53 3.11 -30.26
N SER A 119 6.59 4.15 -31.09
CA SER A 119 6.07 5.49 -30.75
C SER A 119 4.57 5.50 -30.54
N ASN A 120 3.82 4.80 -31.39
CA ASN A 120 2.36 4.74 -31.32
C ASN A 120 1.85 3.86 -30.15
N PHE A 121 2.64 2.90 -29.70
CA PHE A 121 2.28 2.04 -28.58
C PHE A 121 2.42 2.77 -27.23
N ILE A 122 3.48 3.57 -27.07
CA ILE A 122 3.69 4.39 -25.87
C ILE A 122 2.62 5.48 -25.75
N LEU A 123 2.25 6.14 -26.86
CA LEU A 123 1.16 7.13 -26.89
C LEU A 123 -0.22 6.50 -26.58
N ARG A 124 -0.47 5.26 -27.00
CA ARG A 124 -1.71 4.55 -26.66
C ARG A 124 -1.80 4.15 -25.19
N LEU A 125 -0.69 3.79 -24.56
CA LEU A 125 -0.66 3.52 -23.12
C LEU A 125 -0.87 4.80 -22.29
N GLN A 126 -0.34 5.94 -22.71
CA GLN A 126 -0.58 7.22 -22.03
C GLN A 126 -2.05 7.65 -22.07
N ASN A 127 -2.80 7.33 -23.16
CA ASN A 127 -4.22 7.64 -23.29
C ASN A 127 -5.16 6.66 -22.59
N LEU A 128 -4.65 5.54 -22.06
CA LEU A 128 -5.44 4.57 -21.27
C LEU A 128 -5.48 4.90 -19.78
N PHE A 129 -4.65 5.83 -19.33
CA PHE A 129 -4.53 6.23 -17.94
C PHE A 129 -4.83 7.72 -17.67
N ASN A 130 -5.38 8.44 -18.68
CA ASN A 130 -6.05 9.73 -18.58
C ASN A 130 -7.57 9.52 -18.66
#